data_a9cf8d76b2a2d23e6435ce8b543e7946
#
_entry.id   a9cf8d76b2a2d23e6435ce8b543e7946
#
_cell.length_a   1.000
_cell.length_b   1.000
_cell.length_c   1.000
_cell.angle_alpha   90.00
_cell.angle_beta   90.00
_cell.angle_gamma   90.00
#
_symmetry.space_group_name_H-M   'P 1'
#
loop_
_entity.id
_entity.type
_entity.pdbx_description
1 polymer ?
#
loop_
_entity_poly.entity_id
_entity_poly.type
_entity_poly.pdbx_seq_one_letter_code
_entity_poly.pdbx_strand_id
1 'polypeptide(L)'
;MEVNKILDKLGIEALNAMQQDAYETIVRHNNDVVVLSPTGTGKTLAYLLPVAELVDGTSDDLQVVVVVPGRELALQSQTVMTNMGSGLRSMACYGGRPTMDEHRQLRQVCPQVVFGTPGRLNDHFDKGNLDTSKVKILVIDEFDKCLEMGFRNEMEQLVAKFPNLKKRILLSATNAEEIPHFVNAKTKETLDYLVEEPCERINIYKVESKEKDKLGTLRQLLLSFKDESTIVFLNYRDSVERTAAFLTENGFSVSAFHGGLDQKEREAALYRFSNGSACVLVSTDLGSRGLDIPNIANIVHYHIPETQENYTHRIGRTARWDKEGRAFFILSQGEYIPEYVEGEIEDYVPEEAPDAKPSKPRMATLYLGKGKKDKISKGDIVGFLCKKAELDKDDIGRIDVKDYYCYVAVNRLKMMKVLQKTKGEKIKGIRTIWEEVKK
;
A
#
# COMPACT_ATOMS: atom_id res chain seq x y z
N MET A 1 0.45 -26.00 11.41
CA MET A 1 0.87 -25.38 10.11
C MET A 1 2.40 -25.36 10.04
N GLU A 2 3.02 -25.60 8.87
CA GLU A 2 4.49 -25.52 8.75
C GLU A 2 4.90 -24.08 8.37
N VAL A 3 5.24 -23.29 9.36
CA VAL A 3 5.62 -21.87 9.21
C VAL A 3 6.76 -21.70 8.17
N ASN A 4 7.79 -22.58 8.25
CA ASN A 4 8.92 -22.49 7.33
C ASN A 4 8.51 -22.60 5.84
N LYS A 5 7.54 -23.44 5.49
CA LYS A 5 7.04 -23.53 4.11
C LYS A 5 6.36 -22.27 3.65
N ILE A 6 5.73 -21.54 4.56
CA ILE A 6 5.11 -20.24 4.24
C ILE A 6 6.19 -19.17 4.02
N LEU A 7 7.21 -19.14 4.87
CA LEU A 7 8.33 -18.22 4.73
C LEU A 7 9.05 -18.42 3.40
N ASP A 8 9.33 -19.67 3.03
CA ASP A 8 9.93 -20.02 1.74
C ASP A 8 9.10 -19.51 0.56
N LYS A 9 7.76 -19.67 0.59
CA LYS A 9 6.86 -19.15 -0.46
C LYS A 9 6.86 -17.63 -0.57
N LEU A 10 7.06 -16.94 0.56
CA LEU A 10 7.13 -15.49 0.62
C LEU A 10 8.54 -14.95 0.32
N GLY A 11 9.55 -15.82 0.20
CA GLY A 11 10.95 -15.44 0.02
C GLY A 11 11.55 -14.77 1.26
N ILE A 12 11.08 -15.16 2.45
CA ILE A 12 11.53 -14.63 3.75
C ILE A 12 12.38 -15.70 4.42
N GLU A 13 13.62 -15.36 4.79
CA GLU A 13 14.56 -16.29 5.41
C GLU A 13 14.18 -16.61 6.85
N ALA A 14 13.78 -15.61 7.64
CA ALA A 14 13.39 -15.78 9.05
C ALA A 14 12.42 -14.68 9.49
N LEU A 15 11.65 -14.97 10.54
CA LEU A 15 10.85 -13.94 11.22
C LEU A 15 11.78 -13.02 12.03
N ASN A 16 11.46 -11.72 12.06
CA ASN A 16 12.11 -10.80 12.99
C ASN A 16 11.55 -10.98 14.42
N ALA A 17 12.20 -10.36 15.42
CA ALA A 17 11.85 -10.49 16.82
C ALA A 17 10.37 -10.15 17.09
N MET A 18 9.87 -9.03 16.57
CA MET A 18 8.47 -8.61 16.72
C MET A 18 7.49 -9.63 16.12
N GLN A 19 7.79 -10.18 14.95
CA GLN A 19 6.94 -11.19 14.29
C GLN A 19 6.94 -12.50 15.07
N GLN A 20 8.08 -12.90 15.63
CA GLN A 20 8.21 -14.12 16.42
C GLN A 20 7.44 -13.99 17.73
N ASP A 21 7.62 -12.90 18.48
CA ASP A 21 6.92 -12.65 19.73
C ASP A 21 5.41 -12.51 19.52
N ALA A 22 4.99 -11.80 18.47
CA ALA A 22 3.58 -11.69 18.12
C ALA A 22 2.96 -13.06 17.79
N TYR A 23 3.68 -13.90 17.01
CA TYR A 23 3.22 -15.25 16.69
C TYR A 23 3.05 -16.09 17.96
N GLU A 24 4.06 -16.12 18.83
CA GLU A 24 4.00 -16.90 20.07
C GLU A 24 2.89 -16.43 21.00
N THR A 25 2.77 -15.12 21.21
CA THR A 25 1.76 -14.52 22.08
C THR A 25 0.34 -14.77 21.55
N ILE A 26 0.10 -14.56 20.25
CA ILE A 26 -1.24 -14.73 19.67
C ILE A 26 -1.67 -16.20 19.68
N VAL A 27 -0.76 -17.15 19.44
CA VAL A 27 -1.09 -18.58 19.39
C VAL A 27 -1.24 -19.18 20.78
N ARG A 28 -0.33 -18.84 21.71
CA ARG A 28 -0.25 -19.53 23.02
C ARG A 28 -1.13 -18.91 24.10
N HIS A 29 -1.38 -17.61 24.04
CA HIS A 29 -2.13 -16.89 25.07
C HIS A 29 -3.57 -16.63 24.63
N ASN A 30 -4.51 -16.64 25.58
CA ASN A 30 -5.90 -16.33 25.31
C ASN A 30 -6.24 -14.83 25.49
N ASN A 31 -5.23 -13.99 25.72
CA ASN A 31 -5.37 -12.56 25.92
C ASN A 31 -5.56 -11.83 24.60
N ASP A 32 -6.15 -10.65 24.69
CA ASP A 32 -6.09 -9.68 23.60
C ASP A 32 -4.64 -9.17 23.47
N VAL A 33 -4.19 -8.93 22.25
CA VAL A 33 -2.79 -8.58 21.96
C VAL A 33 -2.72 -7.22 21.28
N VAL A 34 -1.85 -6.36 21.77
CA VAL A 34 -1.52 -5.07 21.16
C VAL A 34 -0.08 -5.12 20.68
N VAL A 35 0.14 -4.88 19.39
CA VAL A 35 1.48 -4.83 18.81
C VAL A 35 1.75 -3.40 18.36
N LEU A 36 2.69 -2.77 19.05
CA LEU A 36 3.18 -1.43 18.72
C LEU A 36 4.50 -1.59 17.97
N SER A 37 4.56 -1.15 16.73
CA SER A 37 5.77 -1.27 15.91
C SER A 37 5.75 -0.28 14.75
N PRO A 38 6.89 0.31 14.36
CA PRO A 38 6.96 1.26 13.25
C PRO A 38 6.36 0.73 11.95
N THR A 39 6.07 1.62 10.99
CA THR A 39 5.64 1.21 9.66
C THR A 39 6.78 0.48 8.92
N GLY A 40 6.42 -0.56 8.15
CA GLY A 40 7.41 -1.30 7.36
C GLY A 40 8.10 -2.46 8.07
N THR A 41 7.84 -2.70 9.35
CA THR A 41 8.43 -3.80 10.15
C THR A 41 7.82 -5.18 9.88
N GLY A 42 6.80 -5.25 9.00
CA GLY A 42 6.14 -6.51 8.66
C GLY A 42 5.00 -6.90 9.60
N LYS A 43 4.31 -5.94 10.23
CA LYS A 43 3.12 -6.15 11.08
C LYS A 43 2.06 -7.06 10.44
N THR A 44 1.83 -6.93 9.13
CA THR A 44 0.85 -7.77 8.41
C THR A 44 1.16 -9.26 8.56
N LEU A 45 2.42 -9.65 8.43
CA LEU A 45 2.82 -11.04 8.60
C LEU A 45 2.75 -11.48 10.07
N ALA A 46 3.04 -10.58 11.01
CA ALA A 46 3.00 -10.84 12.45
C ALA A 46 1.62 -11.30 12.94
N TYR A 47 0.52 -10.81 12.34
CA TYR A 47 -0.80 -11.31 12.69
C TYR A 47 -1.35 -12.37 11.72
N LEU A 48 -0.99 -12.36 10.44
CA LEU A 48 -1.51 -13.32 9.47
C LEU A 48 -1.01 -14.74 9.71
N LEU A 49 0.24 -14.91 10.13
CA LEU A 49 0.80 -16.23 10.47
C LEU A 49 0.02 -16.92 11.61
N PRO A 50 -0.12 -16.31 12.80
CA PRO A 50 -0.88 -16.93 13.87
C PRO A 50 -2.37 -17.07 13.53
N VAL A 51 -2.98 -16.13 12.81
CA VAL A 51 -4.35 -16.26 12.31
C VAL A 51 -4.50 -17.50 11.43
N ALA A 52 -3.55 -17.74 10.51
CA ALA A 52 -3.62 -18.91 9.65
C ALA A 52 -3.48 -20.24 10.41
N GLU A 53 -2.88 -20.23 11.59
CA GLU A 53 -2.81 -21.42 12.47
C GLU A 53 -4.09 -21.64 13.27
N LEU A 54 -4.72 -20.56 13.74
CA LEU A 54 -5.89 -20.62 14.61
C LEU A 54 -7.22 -20.86 13.86
N VAL A 55 -7.25 -20.65 12.55
CA VAL A 55 -8.45 -20.79 11.72
C VAL A 55 -8.64 -22.22 11.25
N ASP A 56 -9.84 -22.74 11.42
CA ASP A 56 -10.25 -24.02 10.82
C ASP A 56 -10.48 -23.86 9.31
N GLY A 57 -9.52 -24.27 8.51
CA GLY A 57 -9.59 -24.21 7.05
C GLY A 57 -10.61 -25.15 6.40
N THR A 58 -11.17 -26.11 7.16
CA THR A 58 -12.19 -27.03 6.66
C THR A 58 -13.61 -26.48 6.77
N SER A 59 -13.81 -25.46 7.61
CA SER A 59 -15.11 -24.79 7.79
C SER A 59 -15.39 -23.79 6.66
N ASP A 60 -16.66 -23.63 6.30
CA ASP A 60 -17.16 -22.57 5.42
C ASP A 60 -17.58 -21.30 6.20
N ASP A 61 -17.41 -21.28 7.52
CA ASP A 61 -17.77 -20.17 8.37
C ASP A 61 -16.74 -19.03 8.31
N LEU A 62 -17.21 -17.80 8.42
CA LEU A 62 -16.37 -16.64 8.68
C LEU A 62 -15.84 -16.70 10.13
N GLN A 63 -14.53 -16.76 10.31
CA GLN A 63 -13.91 -16.90 11.63
C GLN A 63 -13.10 -15.69 12.06
N VAL A 64 -12.57 -14.93 11.08
CA VAL A 64 -11.71 -13.77 11.31
C VAL A 64 -12.15 -12.57 10.50
N VAL A 65 -12.23 -11.43 11.16
CA VAL A 65 -12.44 -10.12 10.53
C VAL A 65 -11.21 -9.27 10.76
N VAL A 66 -10.65 -8.75 9.69
CA VAL A 66 -9.51 -7.82 9.70
C VAL A 66 -9.99 -6.46 9.25
N VAL A 67 -9.99 -5.51 10.16
CA VAL A 67 -10.35 -4.11 9.92
C VAL A 67 -9.09 -3.34 9.53
N VAL A 68 -9.19 -2.55 8.47
CA VAL A 68 -8.10 -1.70 7.98
C VAL A 68 -8.63 -0.32 7.60
N PRO A 69 -7.83 0.75 7.71
CA PRO A 69 -8.28 2.12 7.40
C PRO A 69 -8.55 2.37 5.92
N GLY A 70 -7.92 1.62 5.03
CA GLY A 70 -7.93 1.88 3.60
C GLY A 70 -8.13 0.66 2.71
N ARG A 71 -8.63 0.92 1.50
CA ARG A 71 -8.91 -0.11 0.47
C ARG A 71 -7.64 -0.83 0.02
N GLU A 72 -6.57 -0.07 -0.14
CA GLU A 72 -5.28 -0.56 -0.60
C GLU A 72 -4.69 -1.54 0.42
N LEU A 73 -4.76 -1.21 1.71
CA LEU A 73 -4.29 -2.10 2.77
C LEU A 73 -5.14 -3.37 2.83
N ALA A 74 -6.47 -3.30 2.64
CA ALA A 74 -7.31 -4.49 2.56
C ALA A 74 -6.88 -5.44 1.43
N LEU A 75 -6.63 -4.90 0.24
CA LEU A 75 -6.16 -5.67 -0.91
C LEU A 75 -4.76 -6.26 -0.70
N GLN A 76 -3.88 -5.47 -0.10
CA GLN A 76 -2.51 -5.87 0.18
C GLN A 76 -2.47 -7.01 1.20
N SER A 77 -3.19 -6.88 2.32
CA SER A 77 -3.27 -7.92 3.36
C SER A 77 -3.90 -9.21 2.82
N GLN A 78 -4.94 -9.11 1.99
CA GLN A 78 -5.49 -10.26 1.27
C GLN A 78 -4.46 -10.90 0.34
N THR A 79 -3.67 -10.11 -0.36
CA THR A 79 -2.62 -10.60 -1.26
C THR A 79 -1.55 -11.36 -0.49
N VAL A 80 -1.10 -10.83 0.66
CA VAL A 80 -0.15 -11.53 1.54
C VAL A 80 -0.74 -12.87 2.00
N MET A 81 -1.98 -12.88 2.48
CA MET A 81 -2.67 -14.10 2.93
C MET A 81 -2.75 -15.14 1.81
N THR A 82 -3.03 -14.72 0.58
CA THR A 82 -3.08 -15.60 -0.59
C THR A 82 -1.70 -16.17 -0.92
N ASN A 83 -0.65 -15.33 -0.89
CA ASN A 83 0.72 -15.71 -1.21
C ASN A 83 1.33 -16.65 -0.16
N MET A 84 0.90 -16.58 1.10
CA MET A 84 1.26 -17.53 2.14
C MET A 84 0.89 -18.97 1.76
N GLY A 85 -0.14 -19.14 0.94
CA GLY A 85 -0.57 -20.47 0.48
C GLY A 85 -1.01 -21.37 1.63
N SER A 86 -1.64 -20.80 2.66
CA SER A 86 -2.18 -21.48 3.84
C SER A 86 -3.38 -22.40 3.53
N GLY A 87 -3.97 -22.28 2.34
CA GLY A 87 -5.20 -22.98 1.96
C GLY A 87 -6.48 -22.27 2.41
N LEU A 88 -6.39 -21.22 3.23
CA LEU A 88 -7.53 -20.44 3.69
C LEU A 88 -8.11 -19.57 2.57
N ARG A 89 -9.42 -19.51 2.52
CA ARG A 89 -10.15 -18.60 1.63
C ARG A 89 -10.27 -17.23 2.29
N SER A 90 -9.88 -16.21 1.57
CA SER A 90 -9.94 -14.83 2.06
C SER A 90 -10.50 -13.88 1.02
N MET A 91 -11.13 -12.80 1.47
CA MET A 91 -11.69 -11.79 0.60
C MET A 91 -11.52 -10.38 1.17
N ALA A 92 -11.24 -9.40 0.31
CA ALA A 92 -11.21 -7.98 0.68
C ALA A 92 -12.53 -7.31 0.29
N CYS A 93 -13.16 -6.63 1.27
CA CYS A 93 -14.40 -5.87 1.14
C CYS A 93 -14.12 -4.38 1.37
N TYR A 94 -14.29 -3.54 0.34
CA TYR A 94 -13.99 -2.12 0.42
C TYR A 94 -14.87 -1.29 -0.52
N GLY A 95 -15.07 -0.02 -0.19
CA GLY A 95 -15.89 0.89 -0.99
C GLY A 95 -15.30 1.17 -2.39
N GLY A 96 -16.15 1.65 -3.32
CA GLY A 96 -15.76 1.98 -4.69
C GLY A 96 -15.93 0.85 -5.71
N ARG A 97 -16.51 -0.29 -5.29
CA ARG A 97 -16.97 -1.38 -6.17
C ARG A 97 -18.49 -1.54 -6.08
N PRO A 98 -19.15 -2.06 -7.13
CA PRO A 98 -20.56 -2.44 -7.05
C PRO A 98 -20.80 -3.47 -5.95
N THR A 99 -21.64 -3.15 -4.98
CA THR A 99 -21.92 -4.01 -3.81
C THR A 99 -22.43 -5.38 -4.21
N MET A 100 -23.23 -5.47 -5.26
CA MET A 100 -23.79 -6.73 -5.77
C MET A 100 -22.74 -7.74 -6.25
N ASP A 101 -21.63 -7.25 -6.79
CA ASP A 101 -20.54 -8.13 -7.24
C ASP A 101 -19.77 -8.70 -6.03
N GLU A 102 -19.56 -7.91 -4.98
CA GLU A 102 -18.99 -8.41 -3.73
C GLU A 102 -19.91 -9.44 -3.05
N HIS A 103 -21.25 -9.22 -3.03
CA HIS A 103 -22.20 -10.18 -2.49
C HIS A 103 -22.12 -11.55 -3.19
N ARG A 104 -22.05 -11.55 -4.52
CA ARG A 104 -21.91 -12.78 -5.28
C ARG A 104 -20.59 -13.49 -4.98
N GLN A 105 -19.50 -12.74 -4.87
CA GLN A 105 -18.18 -13.29 -4.56
C GLN A 105 -18.13 -13.86 -3.15
N LEU A 106 -18.67 -13.18 -2.15
CA LEU A 106 -18.74 -13.66 -0.76
C LEU A 106 -19.45 -15.01 -0.68
N ARG A 107 -20.59 -15.16 -1.37
CA ARG A 107 -21.35 -16.43 -1.42
C ARG A 107 -20.61 -17.55 -2.16
N GLN A 108 -19.80 -17.24 -3.15
CA GLN A 108 -19.03 -18.23 -3.91
C GLN A 108 -17.77 -18.67 -3.20
N VAL A 109 -17.10 -17.74 -2.53
CA VAL A 109 -15.80 -17.97 -1.87
C VAL A 109 -15.98 -18.59 -0.50
N CYS A 110 -17.05 -18.25 0.24
CA CYS A 110 -17.26 -18.61 1.65
C CYS A 110 -15.98 -18.38 2.46
N PRO A 111 -15.51 -17.13 2.59
CA PRO A 111 -14.20 -16.85 3.15
C PRO A 111 -14.18 -17.10 4.67
N GLN A 112 -13.11 -17.75 5.17
CA GLN A 112 -12.84 -17.84 6.60
C GLN A 112 -12.27 -16.53 7.16
N VAL A 113 -11.61 -15.73 6.31
CA VAL A 113 -10.98 -14.45 6.68
C VAL A 113 -11.47 -13.34 5.75
N VAL A 114 -12.00 -12.25 6.31
CA VAL A 114 -12.41 -11.07 5.53
C VAL A 114 -11.59 -9.87 5.96
N PHE A 115 -11.03 -9.17 4.99
CA PHE A 115 -10.35 -7.88 5.16
C PHE A 115 -11.28 -6.77 4.71
N GLY A 116 -11.35 -5.65 5.44
CA GLY A 116 -12.18 -4.57 4.95
C GLY A 116 -12.09 -3.26 5.72
N THR A 117 -12.62 -2.21 5.10
CA THR A 117 -12.82 -0.93 5.77
C THR A 117 -14.07 -0.98 6.65
N PRO A 118 -14.09 -0.28 7.81
CA PRO A 118 -15.16 -0.38 8.80
C PRO A 118 -16.57 -0.21 8.23
N GLY A 119 -16.81 0.84 7.45
CA GLY A 119 -18.12 1.10 6.86
C GLY A 119 -18.58 0.02 5.87
N ARG A 120 -17.67 -0.55 5.06
CA ARG A 120 -18.03 -1.62 4.11
C ARG A 120 -18.31 -2.95 4.79
N LEU A 121 -17.55 -3.27 5.82
CA LEU A 121 -17.83 -4.47 6.64
C LEU A 121 -19.18 -4.37 7.32
N ASN A 122 -19.50 -3.21 7.93
CA ASN A 122 -20.81 -2.98 8.50
C ASN A 122 -21.96 -3.18 7.48
N ASP A 123 -21.82 -2.63 6.26
CA ASP A 123 -22.80 -2.79 5.18
C ASP A 123 -23.05 -4.27 4.84
N HIS A 124 -22.01 -5.10 4.79
CA HIS A 124 -22.15 -6.54 4.54
C HIS A 124 -22.80 -7.30 5.69
N PHE A 125 -22.45 -6.96 6.94
CA PHE A 125 -23.05 -7.59 8.11
C PHE A 125 -24.51 -7.19 8.28
N ASP A 126 -24.86 -5.91 8.09
CA ASP A 126 -26.24 -5.41 8.18
C ASP A 126 -27.16 -6.03 7.10
N LYS A 127 -26.62 -6.34 5.94
CA LYS A 127 -27.34 -7.02 4.85
C LYS A 127 -27.36 -8.55 4.96
N GLY A 128 -26.79 -9.11 6.03
CA GLY A 128 -26.74 -10.56 6.25
C GLY A 128 -25.92 -11.33 5.20
N ASN A 129 -24.96 -10.69 4.55
CA ASN A 129 -24.10 -11.34 3.56
C ASN A 129 -23.00 -12.19 4.18
N LEU A 130 -22.66 -11.93 5.44
CA LEU A 130 -21.68 -12.61 6.26
C LEU A 130 -22.28 -12.93 7.63
N ASP A 131 -22.12 -14.18 8.07
CA ASP A 131 -22.57 -14.59 9.41
C ASP A 131 -21.51 -14.20 10.45
N THR A 132 -21.92 -13.38 11.41
CA THR A 132 -21.07 -12.91 12.51
C THR A 132 -20.98 -13.90 13.68
N SER A 133 -21.86 -14.90 13.74
CA SER A 133 -21.99 -15.82 14.87
C SER A 133 -20.76 -16.70 15.10
N LYS A 134 -19.96 -16.92 14.07
CA LYS A 134 -18.73 -17.75 14.12
C LYS A 134 -17.44 -16.96 14.16
N VAL A 135 -17.52 -15.63 14.14
CA VAL A 135 -16.34 -14.76 14.25
C VAL A 135 -15.74 -14.89 15.64
N LYS A 136 -14.49 -15.36 15.71
CA LYS A 136 -13.74 -15.59 16.96
C LYS A 136 -12.58 -14.61 17.13
N ILE A 137 -12.03 -14.10 16.04
CA ILE A 137 -10.86 -13.23 16.05
C ILE A 137 -11.19 -11.94 15.30
N LEU A 138 -10.89 -10.82 15.92
CA LEU A 138 -10.91 -9.49 15.32
C LEU A 138 -9.48 -8.95 15.28
N VAL A 139 -9.03 -8.56 14.11
CA VAL A 139 -7.78 -7.82 13.93
C VAL A 139 -8.12 -6.39 13.53
N ILE A 140 -7.46 -5.40 14.11
CA ILE A 140 -7.53 -4.01 13.67
C ILE A 140 -6.08 -3.59 13.34
N ASP A 141 -5.78 -3.54 12.06
CA ASP A 141 -4.48 -3.10 11.55
C ASP A 141 -4.50 -1.59 11.29
N GLU A 142 -3.39 -0.92 11.59
CA GLU A 142 -3.29 0.55 11.63
C GLU A 142 -4.43 1.17 12.49
N PHE A 143 -4.58 0.68 13.71
CA PHE A 143 -5.65 1.08 14.63
C PHE A 143 -5.67 2.59 14.91
N ASP A 144 -4.49 3.19 15.12
CA ASP A 144 -4.28 4.63 15.24
C ASP A 144 -4.90 5.38 14.06
N LYS A 145 -4.70 4.89 12.85
CA LYS A 145 -5.24 5.48 11.63
C LYS A 145 -6.74 5.34 11.51
N CYS A 146 -7.28 4.20 11.90
CA CYS A 146 -8.74 4.03 11.94
C CYS A 146 -9.40 5.08 12.83
N LEU A 147 -8.78 5.43 13.96
CA LEU A 147 -9.28 6.47 14.87
C LEU A 147 -9.14 7.89 14.28
N GLU A 148 -7.97 8.23 13.73
CA GLU A 148 -7.72 9.53 13.09
C GLU A 148 -8.66 9.82 11.91
N MET A 149 -9.01 8.78 11.14
CA MET A 149 -9.96 8.89 10.04
C MET A 149 -11.42 9.02 10.49
N GLY A 150 -11.67 9.00 11.79
CA GLY A 150 -13.00 9.16 12.37
C GLY A 150 -13.85 7.88 12.34
N PHE A 151 -13.27 6.71 12.11
CA PHE A 151 -14.01 5.43 12.04
C PHE A 151 -14.39 4.85 13.42
N ARG A 152 -14.29 5.63 14.48
CA ARG A 152 -14.60 5.17 15.84
C ARG A 152 -15.98 4.57 15.94
N ASN A 153 -17.01 5.26 15.43
CA ASN A 153 -18.40 4.81 15.51
C ASN A 153 -18.65 3.54 14.69
N GLU A 154 -18.08 3.47 13.48
CA GLU A 154 -18.19 2.29 12.62
C GLU A 154 -17.51 1.07 13.23
N MET A 155 -16.35 1.25 13.88
CA MET A 155 -15.65 0.18 14.59
C MET A 155 -16.43 -0.31 15.81
N GLU A 156 -17.01 0.61 16.59
CA GLU A 156 -17.88 0.28 17.72
C GLU A 156 -19.09 -0.56 17.29
N GLN A 157 -19.79 -0.12 16.24
CA GLN A 157 -20.91 -0.86 15.64
C GLN A 157 -20.48 -2.25 15.16
N LEU A 158 -19.29 -2.36 14.58
CA LEU A 158 -18.75 -3.60 14.06
C LEU A 158 -18.42 -4.58 15.19
N VAL A 159 -17.74 -4.15 16.24
CA VAL A 159 -17.41 -4.99 17.41
C VAL A 159 -18.66 -5.52 18.10
N ALA A 160 -19.70 -4.70 18.20
CA ALA A 160 -20.98 -5.10 18.81
C ALA A 160 -21.69 -6.26 18.06
N LYS A 161 -21.35 -6.51 16.79
CA LYS A 161 -21.93 -7.57 15.97
C LYS A 161 -21.30 -8.96 16.18
N PHE A 162 -20.23 -9.07 16.97
CA PHE A 162 -19.50 -10.33 17.18
C PHE A 162 -19.77 -10.93 18.56
N PRO A 163 -20.85 -11.70 18.74
CA PRO A 163 -21.24 -12.21 20.06
C PRO A 163 -20.28 -13.24 20.63
N ASN A 164 -19.52 -13.93 19.77
CA ASN A 164 -18.61 -15.02 20.14
C ASN A 164 -17.13 -14.65 19.99
N LEU A 165 -16.82 -13.35 19.99
CA LEU A 165 -15.45 -12.85 19.84
C LEU A 165 -14.59 -13.28 21.04
N LYS A 166 -13.49 -13.99 20.76
CA LYS A 166 -12.59 -14.54 21.78
C LYS A 166 -11.29 -13.76 21.89
N LYS A 167 -10.79 -13.23 20.77
CA LYS A 167 -9.48 -12.57 20.69
C LYS A 167 -9.53 -11.31 19.84
N ARG A 168 -8.87 -10.27 20.33
CA ARG A 168 -8.62 -9.02 19.59
C ARG A 168 -7.13 -8.84 19.40
N ILE A 169 -6.73 -8.46 18.20
CA ILE A 169 -5.34 -8.19 17.84
C ILE A 169 -5.32 -6.77 17.27
N LEU A 170 -4.66 -5.87 17.97
CA LEU A 170 -4.55 -4.46 17.60
C LEU A 170 -3.12 -4.18 17.16
N LEU A 171 -2.95 -3.57 15.99
CA LEU A 171 -1.63 -3.18 15.50
C LEU A 171 -1.60 -1.67 15.24
N SER A 172 -0.57 -1.00 15.75
CA SER A 172 -0.37 0.43 15.62
C SER A 172 1.08 0.77 15.29
N ALA A 173 1.28 1.88 14.60
CA ALA A 173 2.61 2.43 14.36
C ALA A 173 2.98 3.53 15.38
N THR A 174 2.03 3.94 16.19
CA THR A 174 2.19 4.93 17.24
C THR A 174 1.64 4.40 18.56
N ASN A 175 2.12 4.94 19.67
CA ASN A 175 1.54 4.63 20.97
C ASN A 175 0.17 5.33 21.07
N ALA A 176 -0.90 4.57 20.81
CA ALA A 176 -2.24 5.08 21.06
C ALA A 176 -2.44 5.18 22.59
N GLU A 177 -2.37 6.38 23.13
CA GLU A 177 -2.47 6.68 24.56
C GLU A 177 -3.72 6.06 25.20
N GLU A 178 -4.79 5.87 24.45
CA GLU A 178 -6.01 5.19 24.91
C GLU A 178 -6.56 4.22 23.84
N ILE A 179 -6.61 2.93 24.18
CA ILE A 179 -7.45 1.98 23.45
C ILE A 179 -8.90 2.28 23.85
N PRO A 180 -9.78 2.68 22.93
CA PRO A 180 -11.17 3.01 23.26
C PRO A 180 -11.89 1.85 23.95
N HIS A 181 -12.74 2.17 24.92
CA HIS A 181 -13.51 1.21 25.71
C HIS A 181 -14.35 0.25 24.86
N PHE A 182 -14.78 0.66 23.66
CA PHE A 182 -15.57 -0.20 22.78
C PHE A 182 -14.82 -1.44 22.29
N VAL A 183 -13.48 -1.39 22.21
CA VAL A 183 -12.69 -2.58 21.88
C VAL A 183 -12.83 -3.64 22.96
N ASN A 184 -13.19 -3.23 24.20
CA ASN A 184 -13.51 -4.10 25.34
C ASN A 184 -12.41 -5.18 25.58
N ALA A 185 -11.16 -4.79 25.43
CA ALA A 185 -10.00 -5.64 25.72
C ALA A 185 -9.92 -5.86 27.23
N LYS A 186 -10.41 -7.02 27.71
CA LYS A 186 -10.49 -7.33 29.16
C LYS A 186 -9.15 -7.61 29.77
N THR A 187 -8.32 -8.35 29.07
CA THR A 187 -6.93 -8.64 29.44
C THR A 187 -6.09 -8.46 28.19
N LYS A 188 -5.20 -7.47 28.19
CA LYS A 188 -4.35 -7.18 27.05
C LYS A 188 -2.90 -7.47 27.37
N GLU A 189 -2.21 -8.02 26.40
CA GLU A 189 -0.75 -8.15 26.40
C GLU A 189 -0.20 -7.20 25.34
N THR A 190 0.71 -6.34 25.73
CA THR A 190 1.29 -5.33 24.83
C THR A 190 2.71 -5.72 24.47
N LEU A 191 2.97 -5.87 23.19
CA LEU A 191 4.29 -6.06 22.60
C LEU A 191 4.72 -4.70 22.03
N ASP A 192 5.63 -4.03 22.71
CA ASP A 192 6.09 -2.70 22.34
C ASP A 192 7.45 -2.77 21.64
N TYR A 193 7.42 -2.47 20.35
CA TYR A 193 8.58 -2.40 19.48
C TYR A 193 8.73 -0.99 18.87
N LEU A 194 8.12 0.01 19.50
CA LEU A 194 8.32 1.43 19.15
C LEU A 194 9.65 1.94 19.70
N VAL A 195 10.64 1.08 19.82
CA VAL A 195 11.93 1.45 20.43
C VAL A 195 12.44 2.72 19.75
N GLU A 196 12.89 3.66 20.57
CA GLU A 196 13.63 4.87 20.26
C GLU A 196 15.01 4.53 19.63
N GLU A 197 15.06 3.72 18.57
CA GLU A 197 16.21 3.82 17.71
C GLU A 197 15.99 5.08 16.87
N PRO A 198 16.86 6.10 17.03
CA PRO A 198 16.84 7.25 16.15
C PRO A 198 16.79 6.72 14.72
N CYS A 199 16.07 7.40 13.86
CA CYS A 199 16.05 7.10 12.43
C CYS A 199 17.42 7.43 11.81
N GLU A 200 18.51 6.85 12.38
CA GLU A 200 19.91 7.05 11.97
C GLU A 200 20.15 6.75 10.48
N ARG A 201 19.14 6.16 9.83
CA ARG A 201 19.21 5.81 8.39
C ARG A 201 18.50 6.79 7.48
N ILE A 202 17.94 7.89 8.01
CA ILE A 202 17.30 8.92 7.19
C ILE A 202 18.07 10.22 7.31
N ASN A 203 18.67 10.62 6.21
CA ASN A 203 19.31 11.93 6.09
C ASN A 203 18.23 12.99 5.83
N ILE A 204 18.18 14.01 6.66
CA ILE A 204 17.15 15.05 6.61
C ILE A 204 17.76 16.33 6.03
N TYR A 205 17.09 16.86 5.01
CA TYR A 205 17.55 18.03 4.29
C TYR A 205 16.54 19.16 4.32
N LYS A 206 17.04 20.39 4.46
CA LYS A 206 16.28 21.62 4.30
C LYS A 206 16.59 22.22 2.91
N VAL A 207 15.56 22.56 2.16
CA VAL A 207 15.64 23.19 0.84
C VAL A 207 14.87 24.50 0.91
N GLU A 208 15.58 25.63 0.77
CA GLU A 208 14.96 26.95 0.78
C GLU A 208 14.33 27.31 -0.56
N SER A 209 13.08 27.74 -0.56
CA SER A 209 12.40 28.29 -1.72
C SER A 209 12.34 29.81 -1.64
N LYS A 210 12.89 30.50 -2.65
CA LYS A 210 12.82 31.97 -2.76
C LYS A 210 11.40 32.47 -2.98
N GLU A 211 10.55 31.63 -3.58
CA GLU A 211 9.16 31.95 -3.93
C GLU A 211 8.21 31.25 -2.97
N LYS A 212 7.08 31.91 -2.69
CA LYS A 212 6.00 31.30 -1.90
C LYS A 212 5.39 30.09 -2.61
N ASP A 213 5.35 30.12 -3.96
CA ASP A 213 5.03 28.95 -4.78
C ASP A 213 6.28 28.12 -5.01
N LYS A 214 6.37 27.01 -4.30
CA LYS A 214 7.55 26.14 -4.24
C LYS A 214 7.72 25.22 -5.47
N LEU A 215 6.88 25.34 -6.50
CA LEU A 215 6.90 24.46 -7.70
C LEU A 215 8.22 24.52 -8.46
N GLY A 216 8.81 25.72 -8.62
CA GLY A 216 10.11 25.89 -9.25
C GLY A 216 11.23 25.17 -8.49
N THR A 217 11.26 25.33 -7.17
CA THR A 217 12.22 24.67 -6.29
C THR A 217 12.04 23.16 -6.31
N LEU A 218 10.79 22.67 -6.28
CA LEU A 218 10.48 21.25 -6.40
C LEU A 218 10.99 20.68 -7.71
N ARG A 219 10.78 21.38 -8.84
CA ARG A 219 11.30 20.96 -10.15
C ARG A 219 12.81 20.80 -10.13
N GLN A 220 13.54 21.79 -9.61
CA GLN A 220 15.02 21.74 -9.51
C GLN A 220 15.48 20.57 -8.63
N LEU A 221 14.85 20.38 -7.48
CA LEU A 221 15.12 19.28 -6.56
C LEU A 221 14.93 17.91 -7.24
N LEU A 222 13.81 17.72 -7.93
CA LEU A 222 13.52 16.47 -8.64
C LEU A 222 14.45 16.21 -9.82
N LEU A 223 14.99 17.25 -10.47
CA LEU A 223 16.01 17.09 -11.50
C LEU A 223 17.32 16.53 -10.95
N SER A 224 17.71 16.92 -9.71
CA SER A 224 18.90 16.39 -9.05
C SER A 224 18.79 14.89 -8.69
N PHE A 225 17.56 14.39 -8.51
CA PHE A 225 17.30 12.97 -8.19
C PHE A 225 17.29 12.03 -9.41
N LYS A 226 17.25 12.60 -10.61
CA LYS A 226 17.22 11.85 -11.89
C LYS A 226 16.00 10.91 -11.97
N ASP A 227 16.22 9.60 -11.95
CA ASP A 227 15.19 8.55 -12.04
C ASP A 227 14.92 7.81 -10.72
N GLU A 228 15.47 8.34 -9.62
CA GLU A 228 15.23 7.78 -8.31
C GLU A 228 13.74 7.92 -7.87
N SER A 229 13.26 6.88 -7.21
CA SER A 229 11.88 6.86 -6.71
C SER A 229 11.65 7.91 -5.63
N THR A 230 10.70 8.80 -5.87
CA THR A 230 10.42 9.94 -5.00
C THR A 230 8.94 10.05 -4.70
N ILE A 231 8.58 10.23 -3.43
CA ILE A 231 7.21 10.61 -3.03
C ILE A 231 7.23 12.08 -2.60
N VAL A 232 6.33 12.86 -3.21
CA VAL A 232 6.10 14.25 -2.84
C VAL A 232 4.79 14.36 -2.07
N PHE A 233 4.86 14.79 -0.81
CA PHE A 233 3.71 14.90 0.07
C PHE A 233 3.13 16.31 0.11
N LEU A 234 1.80 16.37 -0.08
CA LEU A 234 0.99 17.56 0.04
C LEU A 234 -0.24 17.30 0.92
N ASN A 235 -0.75 18.34 1.59
CA ASN A 235 -1.86 18.18 2.53
C ASN A 235 -3.24 18.17 1.82
N TYR A 236 -3.35 18.74 0.59
CA TYR A 236 -4.62 18.95 -0.09
C TYR A 236 -4.66 18.30 -1.48
N ARG A 237 -5.84 17.78 -1.88
CA ARG A 237 -6.07 17.13 -3.20
C ARG A 237 -5.77 18.06 -4.37
N ASP A 238 -6.29 19.29 -4.32
CA ASP A 238 -6.12 20.26 -5.39
C ASP A 238 -4.65 20.62 -5.59
N SER A 239 -3.88 20.65 -4.49
CA SER A 239 -2.44 20.86 -4.53
C SER A 239 -1.72 19.66 -5.18
N VAL A 240 -2.18 18.42 -4.94
CA VAL A 240 -1.64 17.22 -5.61
C VAL A 240 -1.88 17.29 -7.11
N GLU A 241 -3.12 17.59 -7.52
CA GLU A 241 -3.49 17.68 -8.95
C GLU A 241 -2.70 18.79 -9.67
N ARG A 242 -2.62 19.97 -9.05
CA ARG A 242 -1.85 21.11 -9.59
C ARG A 242 -0.36 20.78 -9.71
N THR A 243 0.23 20.19 -8.69
CA THR A 243 1.66 19.82 -8.68
C THR A 243 1.95 18.72 -9.71
N ALA A 244 1.10 17.71 -9.80
CA ALA A 244 1.25 16.63 -10.77
C ALA A 244 1.10 17.15 -12.21
N ALA A 245 0.17 18.07 -12.48
CA ALA A 245 0.02 18.71 -13.77
C ALA A 245 1.26 19.52 -14.15
N PHE A 246 1.74 20.39 -13.26
CA PHE A 246 2.96 21.17 -13.46
C PHE A 246 4.18 20.29 -13.78
N LEU A 247 4.41 19.24 -13.00
CA LEU A 247 5.53 18.34 -13.23
C LEU A 247 5.40 17.57 -14.55
N THR A 248 4.18 17.16 -14.91
CA THR A 248 3.92 16.49 -16.19
C THR A 248 4.19 17.39 -17.38
N GLU A 249 3.76 18.65 -17.32
CA GLU A 249 4.03 19.69 -18.34
C GLU A 249 5.53 19.97 -18.49
N ASN A 250 6.29 19.85 -17.38
CA ASN A 250 7.75 19.94 -17.36
C ASN A 250 8.46 18.62 -17.73
N GLY A 251 7.74 17.61 -18.20
CA GLY A 251 8.28 16.39 -18.78
C GLY A 251 8.61 15.27 -17.79
N PHE A 252 8.26 15.41 -16.52
CA PHE A 252 8.43 14.33 -15.52
C PHE A 252 7.41 13.21 -15.73
N SER A 253 7.82 11.99 -15.38
CA SER A 253 6.92 10.84 -15.33
C SER A 253 6.30 10.74 -13.92
N VAL A 254 5.08 11.26 -13.80
CA VAL A 254 4.39 11.45 -12.52
C VAL A 254 3.19 10.51 -12.39
N SER A 255 2.90 10.08 -11.17
CA SER A 255 1.62 9.51 -10.75
C SER A 255 1.04 10.38 -9.64
N ALA A 256 -0.20 10.83 -9.80
CA ALA A 256 -0.96 11.50 -8.74
C ALA A 256 -1.74 10.47 -7.93
N PHE A 257 -1.79 10.64 -6.60
CA PHE A 257 -2.49 9.69 -5.72
C PHE A 257 -3.18 10.39 -4.55
N HIS A 258 -4.50 10.37 -4.53
CA HIS A 258 -5.32 10.97 -3.47
C HIS A 258 -6.71 10.35 -3.39
N GLY A 259 -7.45 10.66 -2.32
CA GLY A 259 -8.77 10.07 -2.07
C GLY A 259 -9.87 10.45 -3.07
N GLY A 260 -9.66 11.44 -3.95
CA GLY A 260 -10.61 11.84 -4.98
C GLY A 260 -10.60 10.96 -6.23
N LEU A 261 -9.54 10.17 -6.45
CA LEU A 261 -9.42 9.27 -7.59
C LEU A 261 -10.37 8.07 -7.47
N ASP A 262 -10.89 7.59 -8.61
CA ASP A 262 -11.58 6.32 -8.64
C ASP A 262 -10.63 5.12 -8.40
N GLN A 263 -11.20 3.93 -8.18
CA GLN A 263 -10.38 2.76 -7.82
C GLN A 263 -9.43 2.33 -8.95
N LYS A 264 -9.85 2.45 -10.20
CA LYS A 264 -9.03 2.09 -11.37
C LYS A 264 -7.86 3.06 -11.53
N GLU A 265 -8.11 4.35 -11.36
CA GLU A 265 -7.08 5.40 -11.38
C GLU A 265 -6.06 5.20 -10.26
N ARG A 266 -6.53 4.89 -9.03
CA ARG A 266 -5.66 4.60 -7.89
C ARG A 266 -4.76 3.39 -8.16
N GLU A 267 -5.33 2.28 -8.66
CA GLU A 267 -4.57 1.08 -9.01
C GLU A 267 -3.56 1.36 -10.13
N ALA A 268 -3.92 2.14 -11.14
CA ALA A 268 -3.02 2.52 -12.23
C ALA A 268 -1.85 3.39 -11.73
N ALA A 269 -2.14 4.39 -10.89
CA ALA A 269 -1.12 5.29 -10.34
C ALA A 269 -0.09 4.53 -9.51
N LEU A 270 -0.55 3.67 -8.60
CA LEU A 270 0.33 2.85 -7.77
C LEU A 270 1.12 1.83 -8.58
N TYR A 271 0.48 1.20 -9.56
CA TYR A 271 1.15 0.25 -10.43
C TYR A 271 2.27 0.91 -11.21
N ARG A 272 2.01 2.08 -11.82
CA ARG A 272 3.02 2.85 -12.56
C ARG A 272 4.22 3.24 -11.70
N PHE A 273 3.96 3.68 -10.47
CA PHE A 273 5.03 4.04 -9.55
C PHE A 273 5.80 2.82 -9.07
N SER A 274 5.12 1.76 -8.64
CA SER A 274 5.76 0.54 -8.11
C SER A 274 6.55 -0.27 -9.14
N ASN A 275 6.28 -0.11 -10.44
CA ASN A 275 7.01 -0.79 -11.52
C ASN A 275 8.08 0.09 -12.17
N GLY A 276 8.29 1.32 -11.68
CA GLY A 276 9.27 2.26 -12.20
C GLY A 276 8.89 2.91 -13.53
N SER A 277 7.59 2.93 -13.92
CA SER A 277 7.11 3.70 -15.10
C SER A 277 6.83 5.16 -14.75
N ALA A 278 6.67 5.48 -13.48
CA ALA A 278 6.68 6.82 -12.93
C ALA A 278 7.72 6.87 -11.81
N CYS A 279 8.60 7.86 -11.84
CA CYS A 279 9.62 8.03 -10.79
C CYS A 279 9.12 8.91 -9.64
N VAL A 280 8.10 9.72 -9.89
CA VAL A 280 7.52 10.64 -8.91
C VAL A 280 6.08 10.26 -8.60
N LEU A 281 5.77 10.05 -7.32
CA LEU A 281 4.42 9.93 -6.80
C LEU A 281 4.08 11.20 -6.03
N VAL A 282 3.07 11.94 -6.47
CA VAL A 282 2.56 13.12 -5.76
C VAL A 282 1.32 12.71 -4.99
N SER A 283 1.35 12.80 -3.65
CA SER A 283 0.30 12.21 -2.83
C SER A 283 -0.11 13.06 -1.63
N THR A 284 -1.34 12.85 -1.16
CA THR A 284 -1.75 13.27 0.19
C THR A 284 -1.41 12.20 1.21
N ASP A 285 -1.31 12.56 2.51
CA ASP A 285 -1.09 11.59 3.59
C ASP A 285 -2.14 10.47 3.60
N LEU A 286 -3.41 10.83 3.52
CA LEU A 286 -4.51 9.87 3.44
C LEU A 286 -4.42 8.94 2.22
N GLY A 287 -3.91 9.45 1.10
CA GLY A 287 -3.75 8.67 -0.11
C GLY A 287 -2.69 7.58 0.04
N SER A 288 -1.57 7.90 0.64
CA SER A 288 -0.38 7.03 0.70
C SER A 288 -0.34 6.07 1.89
N ARG A 289 -1.27 6.20 2.83
CA ARG A 289 -1.34 5.32 4.01
C ARG A 289 -1.61 3.87 3.62
N GLY A 290 -0.98 2.93 4.30
CA GLY A 290 -1.14 1.50 4.03
C GLY A 290 -0.55 1.02 2.70
N LEU A 291 0.13 1.87 1.93
CA LEU A 291 0.78 1.46 0.69
C LEU A 291 2.10 0.76 0.97
N ASP A 292 2.21 -0.47 0.52
CA ASP A 292 3.50 -1.14 0.46
C ASP A 292 4.19 -0.83 -0.88
N ILE A 293 4.93 0.26 -0.88
CA ILE A 293 5.77 0.65 -2.00
C ILE A 293 7.20 0.45 -1.55
N PRO A 294 7.89 -0.57 -2.05
CA PRO A 294 9.25 -0.85 -1.63
C PRO A 294 10.25 0.16 -2.21
N ASN A 295 11.33 0.41 -1.48
CA ASN A 295 12.52 1.10 -1.96
C ASN A 295 12.32 2.55 -2.44
N ILE A 296 11.63 3.37 -1.67
CA ILE A 296 11.57 4.80 -1.92
C ILE A 296 12.89 5.45 -1.51
N ALA A 297 13.57 6.09 -2.47
CA ALA A 297 14.85 6.76 -2.21
C ALA A 297 14.64 8.12 -1.53
N ASN A 298 13.62 8.87 -1.95
CA ASN A 298 13.42 10.24 -1.51
C ASN A 298 11.99 10.49 -1.05
N ILE A 299 11.84 11.15 0.09
CA ILE A 299 10.60 11.74 0.58
C ILE A 299 10.73 13.27 0.49
N VAL A 300 9.77 13.93 -0.13
CA VAL A 300 9.74 15.39 -0.21
C VAL A 300 8.51 15.91 0.50
N HIS A 301 8.71 16.66 1.56
CA HIS A 301 7.67 17.41 2.26
C HIS A 301 7.47 18.76 1.54
N TYR A 302 6.62 18.77 0.50
CA TYR A 302 6.23 20.01 -0.17
C TYR A 302 5.36 20.87 0.74
N HIS A 303 4.38 20.26 1.41
CA HIS A 303 3.72 20.84 2.58
C HIS A 303 4.26 20.16 3.84
N ILE A 304 4.52 20.98 4.85
CA ILE A 304 4.96 20.51 6.17
C ILE A 304 3.90 19.55 6.73
N PRO A 305 4.29 18.40 7.31
CA PRO A 305 3.35 17.53 7.99
C PRO A 305 2.66 18.26 9.15
N GLU A 306 1.36 18.07 9.28
CA GLU A 306 0.56 18.78 10.29
C GLU A 306 0.77 18.22 11.71
N THR A 307 1.15 16.93 11.81
CA THR A 307 1.37 16.23 13.08
C THR A 307 2.63 15.35 13.01
N GLN A 308 3.15 14.98 14.19
CA GLN A 308 4.27 14.03 14.31
C GLN A 308 3.92 12.67 13.68
N GLU A 309 2.68 12.21 13.84
CA GLU A 309 2.22 10.95 13.26
C GLU A 309 2.27 11.02 11.73
N ASN A 310 1.83 12.13 11.12
CA ASN A 310 1.92 12.33 9.68
C ASN A 310 3.38 12.27 9.20
N TYR A 311 4.28 12.92 9.93
CA TYR A 311 5.71 12.86 9.67
C TYR A 311 6.24 11.41 9.71
N THR A 312 6.00 10.70 10.81
CA THR A 312 6.43 9.31 11.00
C THR A 312 5.91 8.40 9.88
N HIS A 313 4.66 8.57 9.45
CA HIS A 313 4.09 7.79 8.34
C HIS A 313 4.67 8.15 6.97
N ARG A 314 5.04 9.41 6.75
CA ARG A 314 5.72 9.82 5.51
C ARG A 314 7.11 9.22 5.43
N ILE A 315 7.94 9.38 6.47
CA ILE A 315 9.31 8.87 6.49
C ILE A 315 9.36 7.33 6.51
N GLY A 316 8.39 6.67 7.13
CA GLY A 316 8.26 5.21 7.11
C GLY A 316 8.04 4.60 5.71
N ARG A 317 8.04 5.39 4.64
CA ARG A 317 8.05 4.92 3.24
C ARG A 317 9.45 4.74 2.69
N THR A 318 10.46 5.31 3.33
CA THR A 318 11.89 5.17 2.97
C THR A 318 12.66 4.42 4.06
N ALA A 319 13.94 4.21 3.87
CA ALA A 319 14.87 3.58 4.82
C ALA A 319 14.41 2.22 5.38
N ARG A 320 13.76 1.40 4.54
CA ARG A 320 13.32 0.06 4.95
C ARG A 320 14.47 -0.94 4.85
N TRP A 321 14.56 -1.85 5.83
CA TRP A 321 15.59 -2.88 5.94
C TRP A 321 16.99 -2.23 6.09
N ASP A 322 17.93 -2.53 5.25
CA ASP A 322 19.32 -2.06 5.34
C ASP A 322 19.65 -0.88 4.41
N LYS A 323 18.65 -0.11 3.95
CA LYS A 323 18.83 1.00 3.04
C LYS A 323 18.70 2.34 3.73
N GLU A 324 19.58 3.28 3.36
CA GLU A 324 19.47 4.69 3.73
C GLU A 324 18.35 5.35 2.93
N GLY A 325 17.65 6.29 3.55
CA GLY A 325 16.63 7.12 2.95
C GLY A 325 16.95 8.60 3.05
N ARG A 326 16.31 9.41 2.22
CA ARG A 326 16.47 10.87 2.26
C ARG A 326 15.11 11.54 2.39
N ALA A 327 15.01 12.51 3.32
CA ALA A 327 13.83 13.34 3.54
C ALA A 327 14.16 14.81 3.31
N PHE A 328 13.40 15.49 2.46
CA PHE A 328 13.60 16.87 2.08
C PHE A 328 12.42 17.74 2.48
N PHE A 329 12.66 18.82 3.19
CA PHE A 329 11.66 19.84 3.51
C PHE A 329 11.85 21.03 2.59
N ILE A 330 10.90 21.34 1.71
CA ILE A 330 10.92 22.57 0.92
C ILE A 330 10.23 23.65 1.72
N LEU A 331 10.98 24.68 2.15
CA LEU A 331 10.52 25.75 2.98
C LEU A 331 10.45 27.07 2.20
N SER A 332 9.32 27.75 2.23
CA SER A 332 9.18 29.14 1.82
C SER A 332 9.39 30.08 3.00
N GLN A 333 9.44 31.37 2.72
CA GLN A 333 9.64 32.38 3.77
C GLN A 333 8.57 32.28 4.88
N GLY A 334 9.01 32.13 6.13
CA GLY A 334 8.15 31.98 7.29
C GLY A 334 7.71 30.57 7.63
N GLU A 335 8.08 29.57 6.83
CA GLU A 335 7.92 28.16 7.17
C GLU A 335 9.17 27.66 7.92
N TYR A 336 8.97 26.72 8.82
CA TYR A 336 10.05 26.08 9.59
C TYR A 336 9.80 24.59 9.75
N ILE A 337 10.86 23.84 9.98
CA ILE A 337 10.76 22.40 10.27
C ILE A 337 10.22 22.27 11.71
N PRO A 338 9.17 21.47 11.93
CA PRO A 338 8.58 21.29 13.27
C PRO A 338 9.55 20.67 14.28
N GLU A 339 9.38 21.01 15.56
CA GLU A 339 10.23 20.54 16.67
C GLU A 339 10.21 19.01 16.86
N TYR A 340 9.15 18.33 16.41
CA TYR A 340 9.08 16.87 16.47
C TYR A 340 9.93 16.16 15.41
N VAL A 341 10.60 16.89 14.53
CA VAL A 341 11.57 16.33 13.58
C VAL A 341 12.93 16.30 14.27
N GLU A 342 13.29 15.12 14.73
CA GLU A 342 14.57 14.89 15.44
C GLU A 342 15.67 14.49 14.43
N GLY A 343 16.93 14.80 14.77
CA GLY A 343 18.11 14.45 13.98
C GLY A 343 18.85 15.67 13.43
N GLU A 344 19.96 15.40 12.74
CA GLU A 344 20.76 16.43 12.09
C GLU A 344 20.08 16.86 10.78
N ILE A 345 19.90 18.16 10.59
CA ILE A 345 19.26 18.73 9.41
C ILE A 345 20.32 19.49 8.62
N GLU A 346 20.59 19.04 7.42
CA GLU A 346 21.56 19.66 6.52
C GLU A 346 20.86 20.59 5.51
N ASP A 347 21.54 21.67 5.12
CA ASP A 347 21.07 22.52 4.03
C ASP A 347 21.38 21.86 2.69
N TYR A 348 20.36 21.75 1.82
CA TYR A 348 20.49 21.21 0.47
C TYR A 348 20.11 22.27 -0.55
N VAL A 349 21.06 22.60 -1.44
CA VAL A 349 20.84 23.54 -2.53
C VAL A 349 20.81 22.76 -3.85
N PRO A 350 19.65 22.62 -4.50
CA PRO A 350 19.57 21.99 -5.82
C PRO A 350 20.38 22.78 -6.86
N GLU A 351 21.08 22.08 -7.74
CA GLU A 351 21.77 22.74 -8.85
C GLU A 351 20.78 23.48 -9.76
N GLU A 352 21.08 24.73 -10.09
CA GLU A 352 20.29 25.50 -11.05
C GLU A 352 20.53 24.94 -12.47
N ALA A 353 19.52 24.26 -13.01
CA ALA A 353 19.57 23.70 -14.35
C ALA A 353 18.24 24.03 -15.11
N PRO A 354 18.07 25.29 -15.55
CA PRO A 354 16.80 25.75 -16.12
C PRO A 354 16.39 24.98 -17.39
N ASP A 355 17.35 24.59 -18.22
CA ASP A 355 17.12 23.88 -19.49
C ASP A 355 17.20 22.34 -19.35
N ALA A 356 17.48 21.82 -18.15
CA ALA A 356 17.56 20.39 -17.93
C ALA A 356 16.19 19.72 -18.10
N LYS A 357 16.21 18.58 -18.80
CA LYS A 357 15.03 17.73 -18.96
C LYS A 357 15.09 16.57 -17.98
N PRO A 358 13.93 16.19 -17.40
CA PRO A 358 13.86 15.04 -16.52
C PRO A 358 14.30 13.74 -17.22
N SER A 359 14.95 12.88 -16.49
CA SER A 359 15.22 11.51 -16.92
C SER A 359 13.92 10.76 -17.18
N LYS A 360 13.87 9.98 -18.26
CA LYS A 360 12.71 9.13 -18.53
C LYS A 360 12.90 7.77 -17.89
N PRO A 361 11.88 7.24 -17.20
CA PRO A 361 11.95 5.92 -16.59
C PRO A 361 12.23 4.85 -17.64
N ARG A 362 12.99 3.82 -17.24
CA ARG A 362 13.32 2.66 -18.09
C ARG A 362 12.06 1.89 -18.52
N MET A 363 11.04 1.83 -17.67
CA MET A 363 9.83 1.07 -17.92
C MET A 363 8.69 1.97 -18.40
N ALA A 364 7.72 1.37 -19.10
CA ALA A 364 6.43 1.96 -19.44
C ALA A 364 5.32 0.97 -19.09
N THR A 365 4.16 1.45 -18.66
CA THR A 365 3.03 0.61 -18.32
C THR A 365 2.06 0.50 -19.48
N LEU A 366 1.73 -0.73 -19.84
CA LEU A 366 0.67 -1.08 -20.78
C LEU A 366 -0.54 -1.63 -20.04
N TYR A 367 -1.72 -1.26 -20.49
CA TYR A 367 -3.01 -1.82 -20.10
C TYR A 367 -3.45 -2.85 -21.13
N LEU A 368 -3.93 -3.97 -20.64
CA LEU A 368 -4.55 -5.04 -21.42
C LEU A 368 -5.97 -5.25 -20.91
N GLY A 369 -7.00 -4.99 -21.74
CA GLY A 369 -8.42 -5.05 -21.36
C GLY A 369 -8.98 -6.47 -21.19
N LYS A 370 -8.16 -7.42 -20.72
CA LYS A 370 -8.50 -8.83 -20.45
C LYS A 370 -7.77 -9.31 -19.18
N GLY A 371 -8.40 -10.18 -18.38
CA GLY A 371 -7.87 -10.59 -17.10
C GLY A 371 -8.14 -12.05 -16.71
N LYS A 372 -8.20 -12.32 -15.41
CA LYS A 372 -8.40 -13.68 -14.85
C LYS A 372 -9.71 -14.31 -15.33
N LYS A 373 -10.80 -13.53 -15.44
CA LYS A 373 -12.09 -14.04 -15.93
C LYS A 373 -12.06 -14.46 -17.40
N ASP A 374 -11.12 -13.91 -18.17
CA ASP A 374 -10.83 -14.34 -19.52
C ASP A 374 -9.79 -15.49 -19.55
N LYS A 375 -9.45 -16.09 -18.39
CA LYS A 375 -8.45 -17.16 -18.22
C LYS A 375 -7.04 -16.77 -18.70
N ILE A 376 -6.69 -15.48 -18.61
CA ILE A 376 -5.35 -14.98 -18.93
C ILE A 376 -4.50 -15.01 -17.67
N SER A 377 -3.30 -15.57 -17.78
CA SER A 377 -2.29 -15.65 -16.73
C SER A 377 -1.05 -14.81 -17.07
N LYS A 378 -0.19 -14.60 -16.07
CA LYS A 378 1.12 -13.94 -16.29
C LYS A 378 1.95 -14.65 -17.35
N GLY A 379 1.99 -16.00 -17.31
CA GLY A 379 2.72 -16.80 -18.27
C GLY A 379 2.23 -16.63 -19.71
N ASP A 380 0.91 -16.52 -19.91
CA ASP A 380 0.33 -16.26 -21.24
C ASP A 380 0.76 -14.90 -21.80
N ILE A 381 0.81 -13.88 -20.94
CA ILE A 381 1.25 -12.52 -21.32
C ILE A 381 2.73 -12.53 -21.70
N VAL A 382 3.59 -13.12 -20.87
CA VAL A 382 5.03 -13.23 -21.16
C VAL A 382 5.26 -13.98 -22.46
N GLY A 383 4.65 -15.17 -22.61
CA GLY A 383 4.77 -15.98 -23.83
C GLY A 383 4.29 -15.25 -25.08
N PHE A 384 3.20 -14.48 -24.96
CA PHE A 384 2.68 -13.67 -26.06
C PHE A 384 3.65 -12.54 -26.45
N LEU A 385 4.15 -11.77 -25.48
CA LEU A 385 5.07 -10.66 -25.73
C LEU A 385 6.40 -11.15 -26.32
N CYS A 386 6.94 -12.25 -25.81
CA CYS A 386 8.18 -12.81 -26.38
C CYS A 386 7.97 -13.31 -27.82
N LYS A 387 6.83 -13.99 -28.11
CA LYS A 387 6.59 -14.56 -29.44
C LYS A 387 6.13 -13.54 -30.48
N LYS A 388 5.24 -12.60 -30.09
CA LYS A 388 4.60 -11.67 -31.04
C LYS A 388 5.29 -10.32 -31.11
N ALA A 389 5.71 -9.78 -29.97
CA ALA A 389 6.42 -8.52 -29.92
C ALA A 389 7.94 -8.69 -29.93
N GLU A 390 8.44 -9.92 -29.93
CA GLU A 390 9.87 -10.24 -29.96
C GLU A 390 10.63 -9.53 -28.83
N LEU A 391 10.09 -9.61 -27.60
CA LEU A 391 10.72 -9.09 -26.40
C LEU A 391 11.55 -10.17 -25.72
N ASP A 392 12.68 -9.76 -25.15
CA ASP A 392 13.42 -10.57 -24.22
C ASP A 392 12.74 -10.54 -22.84
N LYS A 393 13.00 -11.53 -21.98
CA LYS A 393 12.41 -11.58 -20.64
C LYS A 393 12.76 -10.35 -19.80
N ASP A 394 13.96 -9.81 -19.99
CA ASP A 394 14.46 -8.61 -19.28
C ASP A 394 13.81 -7.31 -19.74
N ASP A 395 13.09 -7.34 -20.87
CA ASP A 395 12.27 -6.22 -21.33
C ASP A 395 10.89 -6.20 -20.71
N ILE A 396 10.51 -7.27 -19.99
CA ILE A 396 9.21 -7.42 -19.36
C ILE A 396 9.40 -7.33 -17.86
N GLY A 397 8.83 -6.28 -17.27
CA GLY A 397 8.85 -6.07 -15.83
C GLY A 397 7.64 -6.70 -15.14
N ARG A 398 7.21 -6.06 -14.07
CA ARG A 398 6.06 -6.50 -13.26
C ARG A 398 4.80 -6.67 -14.12
N ILE A 399 4.07 -7.76 -13.88
CA ILE A 399 2.76 -8.03 -14.48
C ILE A 399 1.74 -8.22 -13.35
N ASP A 400 0.68 -7.42 -13.34
CA ASP A 400 -0.46 -7.57 -12.45
C ASP A 400 -1.70 -7.99 -13.25
N VAL A 401 -2.20 -9.19 -12.97
CA VAL A 401 -3.42 -9.73 -13.60
C VAL A 401 -4.59 -9.54 -12.65
N LYS A 402 -5.51 -8.66 -13.02
CA LYS A 402 -6.77 -8.42 -12.32
C LYS A 402 -7.90 -9.28 -12.93
N ASP A 403 -9.10 -9.17 -12.41
CA ASP A 403 -10.23 -9.98 -12.87
C ASP A 403 -10.57 -9.70 -14.34
N TYR A 404 -10.59 -8.45 -14.76
CA TYR A 404 -11.05 -8.00 -16.09
C TYR A 404 -9.96 -7.37 -16.95
N TYR A 405 -8.78 -7.08 -16.40
CA TYR A 405 -7.69 -6.43 -17.10
C TYR A 405 -6.34 -6.77 -16.48
N CYS A 406 -5.28 -6.41 -17.19
CA CYS A 406 -3.92 -6.54 -16.69
C CYS A 406 -3.15 -5.24 -16.88
N TYR A 407 -2.21 -4.98 -15.97
CA TYR A 407 -1.13 -4.03 -16.18
C TYR A 407 0.18 -4.78 -16.44
N VAL A 408 0.92 -4.31 -17.40
CA VAL A 408 2.18 -4.93 -17.83
C VAL A 408 3.25 -3.86 -17.99
N ALA A 409 4.34 -3.97 -17.25
CA ALA A 409 5.50 -3.12 -17.44
C ALA A 409 6.38 -3.68 -18.56
N VAL A 410 6.76 -2.81 -19.49
CA VAL A 410 7.68 -3.15 -20.58
C VAL A 410 8.76 -2.10 -20.70
N ASN A 411 9.91 -2.50 -21.26
CA ASN A 411 10.98 -1.56 -21.58
C ASN A 411 10.43 -0.42 -22.47
N ARG A 412 10.59 0.81 -22.01
CA ARG A 412 10.06 2.02 -22.67
C ARG A 412 10.49 2.15 -24.12
N LEU A 413 11.72 1.80 -24.43
CA LEU A 413 12.25 1.87 -25.81
C LEU A 413 11.55 0.87 -26.75
N LYS A 414 11.04 -0.23 -26.21
CA LYS A 414 10.34 -1.28 -26.98
C LYS A 414 8.81 -1.12 -26.95
N MET A 415 8.25 -0.19 -26.17
CA MET A 415 6.81 0.00 -25.99
C MET A 415 6.07 0.21 -27.32
N MET A 416 6.56 1.07 -28.20
CA MET A 416 5.93 1.34 -29.50
C MET A 416 5.92 0.10 -30.40
N LYS A 417 7.01 -0.69 -30.35
CA LYS A 417 7.09 -1.99 -31.05
C LYS A 417 6.01 -2.95 -30.54
N VAL A 418 5.83 -3.01 -29.20
CA VAL A 418 4.77 -3.83 -28.61
C VAL A 418 3.39 -3.43 -29.11
N LEU A 419 3.05 -2.13 -29.02
CA LEU A 419 1.74 -1.64 -29.45
C LEU A 419 1.45 -1.91 -30.94
N GLN A 420 2.46 -1.81 -31.80
CA GLN A 420 2.34 -2.12 -33.23
C GLN A 420 2.18 -3.60 -33.50
N LYS A 421 3.04 -4.45 -32.93
CA LYS A 421 3.08 -5.89 -33.16
C LYS A 421 1.91 -6.65 -32.53
N THR A 422 1.30 -6.10 -31.47
CA THR A 422 0.18 -6.74 -30.77
C THR A 422 -1.18 -6.32 -31.31
N LYS A 423 -1.22 -5.36 -32.23
CA LYS A 423 -2.47 -4.82 -32.79
C LYS A 423 -3.23 -5.91 -33.55
N GLY A 424 -4.45 -6.23 -33.05
CA GLY A 424 -5.31 -7.25 -33.66
C GLY A 424 -4.97 -8.70 -33.33
N GLU A 425 -3.88 -8.93 -32.60
CA GLU A 425 -3.44 -10.27 -32.19
C GLU A 425 -4.31 -10.84 -31.05
N LYS A 426 -4.25 -12.16 -30.89
CA LYS A 426 -5.05 -12.90 -29.91
C LYS A 426 -4.15 -13.59 -28.88
N ILE A 427 -4.55 -13.53 -27.61
CA ILE A 427 -3.99 -14.36 -26.53
C ILE A 427 -4.98 -15.50 -26.26
N LYS A 428 -4.56 -16.75 -26.40
CA LYS A 428 -5.45 -17.93 -26.24
C LYS A 428 -6.74 -17.85 -27.08
N GLY A 429 -6.66 -17.32 -28.28
CA GLY A 429 -7.83 -17.16 -29.16
C GLY A 429 -8.71 -15.92 -28.84
N ILE A 430 -8.45 -15.19 -27.76
CA ILE A 430 -9.19 -14.00 -27.33
C ILE A 430 -8.53 -12.76 -27.91
N ARG A 431 -9.30 -11.94 -28.60
CA ARG A 431 -8.81 -10.65 -29.12
C ARG A 431 -8.47 -9.71 -27.96
N THR A 432 -7.29 -9.12 -28.01
CA THR A 432 -6.77 -8.22 -26.96
C THR A 432 -6.50 -6.84 -27.53
N ILE A 433 -6.70 -5.83 -26.68
CA ILE A 433 -6.38 -4.43 -26.98
C ILE A 433 -5.33 -4.01 -25.97
N TRP A 434 -4.25 -3.42 -26.47
CA TRP A 434 -3.13 -2.92 -25.68
C TRP A 434 -3.07 -1.40 -25.80
N GLU A 435 -2.97 -0.75 -24.67
CA GLU A 435 -2.92 0.71 -24.57
C GLU A 435 -1.84 1.16 -23.59
N GLU A 436 -1.19 2.29 -23.88
CA GLU A 436 -0.28 2.90 -22.91
C GLU A 436 -1.07 3.57 -21.79
N VAL A 437 -0.69 3.30 -20.54
CA VAL A 437 -1.23 4.00 -19.36
C VAL A 437 -0.47 5.30 -19.18
N LYS A 438 -1.05 6.43 -19.60
CA LYS A 438 -0.41 7.76 -19.57
C LYS A 438 -0.69 8.55 -18.29
N LYS A 439 -1.79 8.26 -17.58
CA LYS A 439 -2.20 8.89 -16.31
C LYS A 439 -2.66 7.83 -15.34
#